data_a36063063b5f87496afb8650a4f602cc
#
_entry.id   a36063063b5f87496afb8650a4f602cc
#
_cell.length_a   1.000
_cell.length_b   1.000
_cell.length_c   1.000
_cell.angle_alpha   90.00
_cell.angle_beta   90.00
_cell.angle_gamma   90.00
#
_symmetry.space_group_name_H-M   'P 1'
#
loop_
_entity.id
_entity.type
_entity.pdbx_description
1 polymer ?
#
loop_
_entity_poly.entity_id
_entity_poly.type
_entity_poly.pdbx_seq_one_letter_code
_entity_poly.pdbx_strand_id
1 'polypeptide(L)'
;YEGLYCVGCEAFKKEKDLVNGHCPDHPNKEIQHIREKNYFFRLSKYQDKLLKLYEENPDWITPRTRYNEVIEFVKGGLEDFSISRETNKFGIPLPFDPEQVTYVWFDALYSYMSTISHELDDFWPADLHVIGKDIVKFHGIYWPAMLMSAGYELPKQLLTTGHFTVDGQKMSKTIGNVIDPVEYCQNYSRDGLLLYLFTAFPIGEDGDFDQEQAIFTFNAKLSNNVGNLLNRAIALTLKIGGTLN
;
A
#
# COMPACT_ATOMS: atom_id res chain seq x y z
N TYR A 1 -26.56 8.21 7.84
CA TYR A 1 -25.82 9.02 6.87
C TYR A 1 -26.53 9.03 5.52
N GLU A 2 -26.52 10.17 4.86
CA GLU A 2 -27.03 10.31 3.50
C GLU A 2 -25.94 10.98 2.65
N GLY A 3 -25.63 10.41 1.50
CA GLY A 3 -24.56 10.97 0.68
C GLY A 3 -24.34 10.25 -0.65
N LEU A 4 -23.43 10.82 -1.41
CA LEU A 4 -22.99 10.33 -2.70
C LEU A 4 -22.05 9.14 -2.50
N TYR A 5 -22.36 8.00 -3.10
CA TYR A 5 -21.60 6.76 -2.92
C TYR A 5 -21.04 6.26 -4.24
N CYS A 6 -19.74 5.99 -4.25
CA CYS A 6 -19.09 5.36 -5.39
C CYS A 6 -18.95 3.84 -5.15
N VAL A 7 -19.66 3.05 -5.94
CA VAL A 7 -19.62 1.58 -5.84
C VAL A 7 -18.21 1.02 -6.15
N GLY A 8 -17.43 1.69 -7.00
CA GLY A 8 -16.08 1.24 -7.32
C GLY A 8 -15.05 1.49 -6.20
N CYS A 9 -15.20 2.58 -5.44
CA CYS A 9 -14.38 2.86 -4.26
C CYS A 9 -14.95 2.21 -2.99
N GLU A 10 -16.20 1.72 -3.03
CA GLU A 10 -16.98 1.31 -1.86
C GLU A 10 -16.99 2.38 -0.75
N ALA A 11 -17.08 3.66 -1.14
CA ALA A 11 -16.94 4.78 -0.22
C ALA A 11 -17.87 5.94 -0.57
N PHE A 12 -18.28 6.65 0.46
CA PHE A 12 -18.96 7.93 0.30
C PHE A 12 -18.00 8.99 -0.23
N LYS A 13 -18.50 9.85 -1.11
CA LYS A 13 -17.78 10.96 -1.73
C LYS A 13 -18.50 12.29 -1.43
N LYS A 14 -17.74 13.37 -1.33
CA LYS A 14 -18.29 14.72 -1.29
C LYS A 14 -18.41 15.25 -2.73
N GLU A 15 -19.30 16.19 -2.97
CA GLU A 15 -19.44 16.81 -4.31
C GLU A 15 -18.11 17.37 -4.83
N LYS A 16 -17.30 17.97 -3.95
CA LYS A 16 -15.96 18.49 -4.29
C LYS A 16 -14.94 17.42 -4.73
N ASP A 17 -15.20 16.16 -4.39
CA ASP A 17 -14.31 15.03 -4.72
C ASP A 17 -14.70 14.39 -6.07
N LEU A 18 -15.76 14.89 -6.71
CA LEU A 18 -16.25 14.42 -8.01
C LEU A 18 -15.76 15.34 -9.14
N VAL A 19 -15.44 14.74 -10.27
CA VAL A 19 -15.11 15.45 -11.51
C VAL A 19 -16.25 15.24 -12.50
N ASN A 20 -16.92 16.31 -12.90
CA ASN A 20 -18.11 16.26 -13.77
C ASN A 20 -19.20 15.29 -13.25
N GLY A 21 -19.39 15.21 -11.93
CA GLY A 21 -20.38 14.34 -11.30
C GLY A 21 -19.96 12.88 -11.17
N HIS A 22 -18.76 12.51 -11.58
CA HIS A 22 -18.23 11.15 -11.51
C HIS A 22 -17.04 11.04 -10.56
N CYS A 23 -16.83 9.85 -10.02
CA CYS A 23 -15.63 9.55 -9.23
C CYS A 23 -14.40 9.54 -10.16
N PRO A 24 -13.34 10.31 -9.87
CA PRO A 24 -12.14 10.34 -10.71
C PRO A 24 -11.45 8.98 -10.83
N ASP A 25 -11.52 8.14 -9.78
CA ASP A 25 -10.95 6.79 -9.78
C ASP A 25 -11.80 5.79 -10.57
N HIS A 26 -13.11 6.06 -10.71
CA HIS A 26 -14.08 5.18 -11.37
C HIS A 26 -15.03 5.98 -12.26
N PRO A 27 -14.52 6.63 -13.34
CA PRO A 27 -15.31 7.57 -14.15
C PRO A 27 -16.49 6.88 -14.90
N ASN A 28 -16.42 5.57 -15.09
CA ASN A 28 -17.45 4.77 -15.75
C ASN A 28 -18.51 4.20 -14.79
N LYS A 29 -18.41 4.51 -13.48
CA LYS A 29 -19.39 4.09 -12.48
C LYS A 29 -20.28 5.27 -12.10
N GLU A 30 -21.59 5.03 -12.09
CA GLU A 30 -22.55 6.02 -11.62
C GLU A 30 -22.41 6.22 -10.10
N ILE A 31 -22.55 7.47 -9.68
CA ILE A 31 -22.64 7.82 -8.26
C ILE A 31 -24.05 7.57 -7.78
N GLN A 32 -24.19 6.79 -6.72
CA GLN A 32 -25.47 6.48 -6.10
C GLN A 32 -25.74 7.43 -4.93
N HIS A 33 -26.99 7.83 -4.77
CA HIS A 33 -27.43 8.54 -3.58
C HIS A 33 -27.92 7.49 -2.56
N ILE A 34 -27.15 7.26 -1.50
CA ILE A 34 -27.45 6.24 -0.50
C ILE A 34 -27.78 6.92 0.82
N ARG A 35 -28.83 6.41 1.47
CA ARG A 35 -29.19 6.76 2.85
C ARG A 35 -29.11 5.49 3.67
N GLU A 36 -28.18 5.47 4.62
CA GLU A 36 -27.94 4.31 5.50
C GLU A 36 -27.81 4.74 6.96
N LYS A 37 -28.22 3.84 7.86
CA LYS A 37 -27.91 3.93 9.29
C LYS A 37 -26.66 3.12 9.55
N ASN A 38 -25.55 3.79 9.92
CA ASN A 38 -24.23 3.17 10.09
C ASN A 38 -23.67 3.51 11.46
N TYR A 39 -22.79 2.61 11.96
CA TYR A 39 -21.90 2.91 13.07
C TYR A 39 -20.67 3.64 12.59
N PHE A 40 -20.15 4.54 13.41
CA PHE A 40 -19.00 5.37 13.07
C PHE A 40 -17.87 5.20 14.08
N PHE A 41 -16.65 5.10 13.60
CA PHE A 41 -15.46 5.24 14.40
C PHE A 41 -15.13 6.72 14.57
N ARG A 42 -14.91 7.15 15.82
CA ARG A 42 -14.62 8.56 16.12
C ARG A 42 -13.15 8.89 15.83
N LEU A 43 -12.78 8.91 14.56
CA LEU A 43 -11.44 9.22 14.11
C LEU A 43 -11.01 10.63 14.55
N SER A 44 -11.94 11.58 14.56
CA SER A 44 -11.69 12.97 15.01
C SER A 44 -11.08 13.07 16.41
N LYS A 45 -11.36 12.14 17.31
CA LYS A 45 -10.77 12.09 18.66
C LYS A 45 -9.27 11.76 18.68
N TYR A 46 -8.74 11.23 17.59
CA TYR A 46 -7.35 10.77 17.50
C TYR A 46 -6.45 11.77 16.79
N GLN A 47 -6.99 12.88 16.28
CA GLN A 47 -6.23 13.87 15.51
C GLN A 47 -4.97 14.34 16.23
N ASP A 48 -5.09 14.82 17.47
CA ASP A 48 -3.95 15.33 18.23
C ASP A 48 -2.94 14.23 18.57
N LYS A 49 -3.43 13.01 18.86
CA LYS A 49 -2.55 11.86 19.11
C LYS A 49 -1.76 11.45 17.87
N LEU A 50 -2.40 11.50 16.69
CA LEU A 50 -1.74 11.20 15.42
C LEU A 50 -0.72 12.28 15.06
N LEU A 51 -1.05 13.56 15.22
CA LEU A 51 -0.09 14.64 15.00
C LEU A 51 1.12 14.52 15.89
N LYS A 52 0.92 14.18 17.18
CA LYS A 52 2.00 13.92 18.12
C LYS A 52 2.85 12.71 17.71
N LEU A 53 2.21 11.60 17.27
CA LEU A 53 2.91 10.42 16.75
C LEU A 53 3.87 10.79 15.64
N TYR A 54 3.41 11.58 14.65
CA TYR A 54 4.25 11.95 13.52
C TYR A 54 5.36 12.93 13.91
N GLU A 55 5.09 13.85 14.82
CA GLU A 55 6.09 14.79 15.31
C GLU A 55 7.23 14.08 16.07
N GLU A 56 6.88 13.11 16.91
CA GLU A 56 7.83 12.32 17.70
C GLU A 56 8.58 11.28 16.83
N ASN A 57 8.00 10.87 15.68
CA ASN A 57 8.52 9.84 14.80
C ASN A 57 8.53 10.30 13.34
N PRO A 58 9.41 11.24 12.95
CA PRO A 58 9.40 11.85 11.62
C PRO A 58 9.73 10.88 10.48
N ASP A 59 10.30 9.73 10.78
CA ASP A 59 10.67 8.68 9.82
C ASP A 59 9.69 7.47 9.86
N TRP A 60 8.59 7.60 10.61
CA TRP A 60 7.61 6.52 10.72
C TRP A 60 6.94 6.17 9.39
N ILE A 61 6.74 7.17 8.51
CA ILE A 61 6.22 6.97 7.14
C ILE A 61 7.32 7.30 6.13
N THR A 62 7.66 6.35 5.28
CA THR A 62 8.63 6.49 4.19
C THR A 62 7.93 6.24 2.84
N PRO A 63 8.20 7.05 1.79
CA PRO A 63 9.11 8.19 1.73
C PRO A 63 8.53 9.47 2.34
N ARG A 64 9.36 10.49 2.51
CA ARG A 64 9.00 11.78 3.12
C ARG A 64 7.82 12.48 2.46
N THR A 65 7.65 12.31 1.16
CA THR A 65 6.50 12.83 0.41
C THR A 65 5.18 12.30 0.96
N ARG A 66 5.12 11.01 1.29
CA ARG A 66 3.92 10.37 1.85
C ARG A 66 3.68 10.76 3.30
N TYR A 67 4.75 10.91 4.08
CA TYR A 67 4.66 11.49 5.41
C TYR A 67 4.02 12.89 5.39
N ASN A 68 4.50 13.77 4.50
CA ASN A 68 3.95 15.12 4.36
C ASN A 68 2.48 15.10 3.94
N GLU A 69 2.10 14.23 2.99
CA GLU A 69 0.71 14.05 2.55
C GLU A 69 -0.21 13.65 3.72
N VAL A 70 0.21 12.70 4.53
CA VAL A 70 -0.55 12.23 5.69
C VAL A 70 -0.70 13.33 6.73
N ILE A 71 0.37 14.04 7.07
CA ILE A 71 0.33 15.14 8.04
C ILE A 71 -0.61 16.26 7.59
N GLU A 72 -0.48 16.71 6.35
CA GLU A 72 -1.32 17.78 5.84
C GLU A 72 -2.81 17.36 5.80
N PHE A 73 -3.08 16.09 5.50
CA PHE A 73 -4.45 15.58 5.59
C PHE A 73 -4.98 15.62 7.02
N VAL A 74 -4.19 15.21 8.02
CA VAL A 74 -4.60 15.20 9.44
C VAL A 74 -4.75 16.63 9.97
N LYS A 75 -3.86 17.56 9.61
CA LYS A 75 -3.96 18.97 9.98
C LYS A 75 -5.21 19.64 9.39
N GLY A 76 -5.67 19.18 8.23
CA GLY A 76 -6.89 19.67 7.60
C GLY A 76 -8.19 19.34 8.36
N GLY A 77 -8.09 18.53 9.42
CA GLY A 77 -9.21 18.08 10.24
C GLY A 77 -9.69 16.68 9.86
N LEU A 78 -9.78 15.81 10.87
CA LEU A 78 -10.27 14.43 10.70
C LEU A 78 -11.77 14.37 10.94
N GLU A 79 -12.46 13.67 10.04
CA GLU A 79 -13.87 13.34 10.19
C GLU A 79 -14.05 11.89 10.61
N ASP A 80 -15.09 11.61 11.38
CA ASP A 80 -15.47 10.27 11.76
C ASP A 80 -15.87 9.47 10.51
N PHE A 81 -15.52 8.20 10.43
CA PHE A 81 -15.81 7.37 9.27
C PHE A 81 -16.70 6.18 9.63
N SER A 82 -17.53 5.78 8.67
CA SER A 82 -18.43 4.64 8.83
C SER A 82 -17.67 3.32 8.87
N ILE A 83 -17.95 2.50 9.87
CA ILE A 83 -17.37 1.17 10.08
C ILE A 83 -18.32 0.03 9.76
N SER A 84 -19.54 0.35 9.37
CA SER A 84 -20.57 -0.67 9.07
C SER A 84 -21.35 -0.35 7.80
N ARG A 85 -22.05 -1.35 7.29
CA ARG A 85 -22.97 -1.25 6.15
C ARG A 85 -24.27 -1.97 6.51
N GLU A 86 -25.39 -1.27 6.27
CA GLU A 86 -26.75 -1.80 6.49
C GLU A 86 -27.27 -2.53 5.25
N THR A 87 -27.04 -1.96 4.08
CA THR A 87 -27.58 -2.48 2.81
C THR A 87 -26.78 -3.62 2.22
N ASN A 88 -25.48 -3.66 2.45
CA ASN A 88 -24.63 -4.79 2.04
C ASN A 88 -24.79 -5.94 3.05
N LYS A 89 -25.20 -7.09 2.58
CA LYS A 89 -25.36 -8.30 3.43
C LYS A 89 -24.17 -9.26 3.31
N PHE A 90 -23.22 -8.98 2.46
CA PHE A 90 -21.97 -9.74 2.36
C PHE A 90 -20.88 -9.09 3.23
N GLY A 91 -20.42 -9.81 4.23
CA GLY A 91 -19.40 -9.34 5.16
C GLY A 91 -19.52 -10.00 6.54
N ILE A 92 -18.69 -9.54 7.47
CA ILE A 92 -18.69 -10.01 8.87
C ILE A 92 -19.75 -9.24 9.64
N PRO A 93 -20.78 -9.90 10.20
CA PRO A 93 -21.79 -9.22 11.01
C PRO A 93 -21.17 -8.56 12.24
N LEU A 94 -21.68 -7.38 12.61
CA LEU A 94 -21.26 -6.75 13.87
C LEU A 94 -21.75 -7.57 15.06
N PRO A 95 -20.91 -7.83 16.09
CA PRO A 95 -21.31 -8.69 17.23
C PRO A 95 -22.41 -8.07 18.09
N PHE A 96 -22.61 -6.77 18.03
CA PHE A 96 -23.64 -6.04 18.79
C PHE A 96 -24.84 -5.61 17.92
N ASP A 97 -24.78 -5.78 16.60
CA ASP A 97 -25.87 -5.51 15.66
C ASP A 97 -25.71 -6.40 14.41
N PRO A 98 -26.19 -7.65 14.43
CA PRO A 98 -26.01 -8.62 13.33
C PRO A 98 -26.72 -8.24 12.02
N GLU A 99 -27.60 -7.24 12.03
CA GLU A 99 -28.25 -6.72 10.82
C GLU A 99 -27.30 -5.87 9.96
N GLN A 100 -26.19 -5.42 10.55
CA GLN A 100 -25.14 -4.68 9.86
C GLN A 100 -23.86 -5.51 9.73
N VAL A 101 -23.15 -5.32 8.64
CA VAL A 101 -21.84 -5.94 8.40
C VAL A 101 -20.72 -4.91 8.51
N THR A 102 -19.54 -5.39 8.87
CA THR A 102 -18.34 -4.56 8.99
C THR A 102 -17.95 -3.96 7.63
N TYR A 103 -17.57 -2.69 7.64
CA TYR A 103 -17.00 -2.03 6.46
C TYR A 103 -15.67 -2.67 6.07
N VAL A 104 -15.48 -2.92 4.78
CA VAL A 104 -14.34 -3.69 4.25
C VAL A 104 -12.97 -3.18 4.74
N TRP A 105 -12.73 -1.88 4.76
CA TRP A 105 -11.45 -1.35 5.24
C TRP A 105 -11.28 -1.41 6.76
N PHE A 106 -12.38 -1.39 7.51
CA PHE A 106 -12.31 -1.61 8.96
C PHE A 106 -11.95 -3.05 9.28
N ASP A 107 -12.47 -4.01 8.52
CA ASP A 107 -12.14 -5.43 8.62
C ASP A 107 -10.74 -5.74 8.08
N ALA A 108 -10.43 -5.29 6.87
CA ALA A 108 -9.18 -5.60 6.17
C ALA A 108 -7.92 -5.21 6.97
N LEU A 109 -7.96 -4.10 7.71
CA LEU A 109 -6.82 -3.66 8.53
C LEU A 109 -6.55 -4.61 9.70
N TYR A 110 -7.58 -5.24 10.27
CA TYR A 110 -7.40 -6.24 11.32
C TYR A 110 -6.81 -7.56 10.83
N SER A 111 -6.76 -7.80 9.52
CA SER A 111 -6.16 -9.02 8.96
C SER A 111 -4.69 -9.19 9.35
N TYR A 112 -3.96 -8.09 9.55
CA TYR A 112 -2.57 -8.13 10.03
C TYR A 112 -2.42 -8.80 11.40
N MET A 113 -3.41 -8.64 12.27
CA MET A 113 -3.40 -9.22 13.61
C MET A 113 -4.14 -10.55 13.68
N SER A 114 -5.28 -10.68 12.99
CA SER A 114 -6.07 -11.90 13.01
C SER A 114 -5.34 -13.10 12.41
N THR A 115 -4.50 -12.88 11.40
CA THR A 115 -3.67 -13.92 10.77
C THR A 115 -2.67 -14.53 11.74
N ILE A 116 -2.16 -13.73 12.69
CA ILE A 116 -1.17 -14.14 13.70
C ILE A 116 -1.78 -14.25 15.10
N SER A 117 -3.10 -14.38 15.21
CA SER A 117 -3.82 -14.30 16.49
C SER A 117 -3.33 -15.29 17.57
N HIS A 118 -2.76 -16.43 17.18
CA HIS A 118 -2.20 -17.43 18.08
C HIS A 118 -0.77 -17.14 18.54
N GLU A 119 -0.09 -16.22 17.85
CA GLU A 119 1.30 -15.84 18.06
C GLU A 119 1.47 -14.32 18.09
N LEU A 120 0.39 -13.62 18.53
CA LEU A 120 0.34 -12.16 18.48
C LEU A 120 1.47 -11.51 19.30
N ASP A 121 1.75 -12.05 20.49
CA ASP A 121 2.79 -11.52 21.38
C ASP A 121 4.21 -11.68 20.80
N ASP A 122 4.41 -12.64 19.90
CA ASP A 122 5.70 -12.92 19.26
C ASP A 122 5.93 -12.07 18.00
N PHE A 123 4.86 -11.74 17.26
CA PHE A 123 4.94 -11.09 15.94
C PHE A 123 4.37 -9.68 15.90
N TRP A 124 3.69 -9.20 16.95
CA TRP A 124 3.19 -7.85 17.02
C TRP A 124 3.94 -7.03 18.08
N PRO A 125 4.32 -5.77 17.83
CA PRO A 125 4.00 -4.98 16.64
C PRO A 125 4.85 -5.36 15.42
N ALA A 126 4.28 -5.22 14.22
CA ALA A 126 5.00 -5.40 12.98
C ALA A 126 6.18 -4.42 12.88
N ASP A 127 7.35 -4.90 12.45
CA ASP A 127 8.51 -4.04 12.23
C ASP A 127 8.29 -3.10 11.05
N LEU A 128 7.62 -3.58 9.99
CA LEU A 128 7.39 -2.81 8.78
C LEU A 128 6.07 -3.22 8.12
N HIS A 129 5.21 -2.24 7.84
CA HIS A 129 4.13 -2.38 6.86
C HIS A 129 4.59 -1.87 5.49
N VAL A 130 4.49 -2.71 4.46
CA VAL A 130 4.77 -2.33 3.06
C VAL A 130 3.47 -2.23 2.31
N ILE A 131 3.16 -1.04 1.79
CA ILE A 131 1.87 -0.75 1.17
C ILE A 131 2.01 0.08 -0.12
N GLY A 132 0.99 0.05 -0.97
CA GLY A 132 0.86 0.96 -2.10
C GLY A 132 0.42 2.37 -1.67
N LYS A 133 0.79 3.37 -2.44
CA LYS A 133 0.50 4.80 -2.15
C LYS A 133 -1.00 5.11 -2.05
N ASP A 134 -1.86 4.38 -2.75
CA ASP A 134 -3.31 4.56 -2.76
C ASP A 134 -3.99 4.21 -1.43
N ILE A 135 -3.35 3.40 -0.61
CA ILE A 135 -3.85 2.99 0.70
C ILE A 135 -3.10 3.62 1.88
N VAL A 136 -2.27 4.64 1.64
CA VAL A 136 -1.49 5.30 2.69
C VAL A 136 -2.37 5.91 3.78
N LYS A 137 -3.54 6.45 3.45
CA LYS A 137 -4.46 7.01 4.43
C LYS A 137 -5.02 5.96 5.39
N PHE A 138 -5.31 4.77 4.87
CA PHE A 138 -5.80 3.67 5.71
C PHE A 138 -4.72 3.21 6.70
N HIS A 139 -3.48 3.11 6.28
CA HIS A 139 -2.39 2.61 7.12
C HIS A 139 -1.69 3.69 7.95
N GLY A 140 -1.66 4.91 7.43
CA GLY A 140 -1.02 6.03 8.12
C GLY A 140 -1.94 6.77 9.09
N ILE A 141 -3.27 6.69 8.93
CA ILE A 141 -4.24 7.46 9.73
C ILE A 141 -5.24 6.54 10.44
N TYR A 142 -6.01 5.74 9.69
CA TYR A 142 -7.10 4.95 10.26
C TYR A 142 -6.57 3.82 11.13
N TRP A 143 -5.61 3.06 10.62
CA TRP A 143 -5.04 1.92 11.33
C TRP A 143 -4.38 2.31 12.66
N PRO A 144 -3.47 3.28 12.75
CA PRO A 144 -2.92 3.70 14.05
C PRO A 144 -3.99 4.23 15.01
N ALA A 145 -5.02 4.95 14.53
CA ALA A 145 -6.12 5.39 15.39
C ALA A 145 -6.94 4.21 15.94
N MET A 146 -7.19 3.19 15.11
CA MET A 146 -7.88 1.96 15.53
C MET A 146 -7.06 1.19 16.56
N LEU A 147 -5.76 1.03 16.34
CA LEU A 147 -4.85 0.38 17.29
C LEU A 147 -4.79 1.13 18.62
N MET A 148 -4.64 2.46 18.59
CA MET A 148 -4.69 3.31 19.81
C MET A 148 -6.03 3.16 20.54
N SER A 149 -7.14 2.99 19.82
CA SER A 149 -8.47 2.78 20.40
C SER A 149 -8.57 1.44 21.11
N ALA A 150 -7.97 0.42 20.53
CA ALA A 150 -7.99 -0.95 21.05
C ALA A 150 -6.89 -1.23 22.09
N GLY A 151 -5.96 -0.28 22.31
CA GLY A 151 -4.87 -0.42 23.25
C GLY A 151 -3.70 -1.27 22.77
N TYR A 152 -3.57 -1.44 21.45
CA TYR A 152 -2.44 -2.16 20.84
C TYR A 152 -1.30 -1.21 20.50
N GLU A 153 -0.09 -1.76 20.47
CA GLU A 153 1.10 -1.07 19.95
C GLU A 153 0.97 -0.82 18.44
N LEU A 154 1.66 0.23 17.97
CA LEU A 154 1.66 0.59 16.55
C LEU A 154 2.78 -0.15 15.80
N PRO A 155 2.62 -0.40 14.48
CA PRO A 155 3.72 -0.83 13.64
C PRO A 155 4.90 0.13 13.76
N LYS A 156 6.14 -0.39 13.73
CA LYS A 156 7.33 0.44 13.95
C LYS A 156 7.61 1.37 12.77
N GLN A 157 7.23 0.96 11.55
CA GLN A 157 7.44 1.76 10.34
C GLN A 157 6.42 1.44 9.25
N LEU A 158 6.11 2.42 8.42
CA LEU A 158 5.27 2.32 7.23
C LEU A 158 6.07 2.70 5.98
N LEU A 159 6.28 1.75 5.07
CA LEU A 159 6.92 1.96 3.78
C LEU A 159 5.87 2.00 2.69
N THR A 160 5.79 3.11 1.99
CA THR A 160 4.83 3.31 0.89
C THR A 160 5.54 3.20 -0.44
N THR A 161 5.07 2.31 -1.31
CA THR A 161 5.57 2.13 -2.68
C THR A 161 4.73 2.88 -3.69
N GLY A 162 5.33 3.25 -4.82
CA GLY A 162 4.62 3.73 -6.00
C GLY A 162 3.89 2.61 -6.75
N HIS A 163 3.24 2.96 -7.85
CA HIS A 163 2.60 2.02 -8.76
C HIS A 163 3.50 1.72 -9.95
N PHE A 164 3.36 0.51 -10.49
CA PHE A 164 3.93 0.19 -11.79
C PHE A 164 2.93 0.55 -12.89
N THR A 165 3.42 1.24 -13.90
CA THR A 165 2.71 1.57 -15.13
C THR A 165 3.33 0.80 -16.29
N VAL A 166 2.64 0.75 -17.41
CA VAL A 166 3.15 0.27 -18.72
C VAL A 166 2.76 1.31 -19.76
N ASP A 167 3.72 1.84 -20.47
CA ASP A 167 3.54 2.95 -21.43
C ASP A 167 2.87 4.17 -20.76
N GLY A 168 3.27 4.49 -19.54
CA GLY A 168 2.72 5.59 -18.74
C GLY A 168 1.29 5.39 -18.24
N GLN A 169 0.69 4.21 -18.45
CA GLN A 169 -0.67 3.90 -18.05
C GLN A 169 -0.68 2.89 -16.89
N LYS A 170 -1.58 3.11 -15.93
CA LYS A 170 -1.78 2.16 -14.83
C LYS A 170 -2.16 0.78 -15.40
N MET A 171 -1.51 -0.28 -14.90
CA MET A 171 -1.84 -1.65 -15.28
C MET A 171 -3.31 -1.96 -14.97
N SER A 172 -4.03 -2.46 -15.95
CA SER A 172 -5.43 -2.83 -15.82
C SER A 172 -5.76 -4.03 -16.69
N LYS A 173 -6.48 -5.00 -16.13
CA LYS A 173 -7.00 -6.15 -16.89
C LYS A 173 -7.92 -5.71 -18.06
N THR A 174 -8.64 -4.60 -17.86
CA THR A 174 -9.55 -4.05 -18.88
C THR A 174 -8.78 -3.45 -20.06
N ILE A 175 -7.61 -2.85 -19.81
CA ILE A 175 -6.75 -2.28 -20.87
C ILE A 175 -5.90 -3.37 -21.52
N GLY A 176 -5.68 -4.50 -20.81
CA GLY A 176 -4.87 -5.61 -21.32
C GLY A 176 -3.35 -5.37 -21.23
N ASN A 177 -2.91 -4.37 -20.46
CA ASN A 177 -1.50 -4.01 -20.30
C ASN A 177 -0.87 -4.59 -19.01
N VAL A 178 -1.50 -5.60 -18.42
CA VAL A 178 -0.98 -6.26 -17.22
C VAL A 178 0.17 -7.20 -17.58
N ILE A 179 1.30 -7.03 -16.94
CA ILE A 179 2.42 -7.96 -17.03
C ILE A 179 2.21 -9.05 -15.97
N ASP A 180 2.09 -10.29 -16.43
CA ASP A 180 2.03 -11.44 -15.52
C ASP A 180 3.44 -11.74 -14.98
N PRO A 181 3.68 -11.59 -13.68
CA PRO A 181 5.01 -11.82 -13.09
C PRO A 181 5.42 -13.30 -13.16
N VAL A 182 4.46 -14.23 -13.21
CA VAL A 182 4.76 -15.66 -13.29
C VAL A 182 5.27 -16.00 -14.69
N GLU A 183 4.58 -15.56 -15.73
CA GLU A 183 5.00 -15.71 -17.13
C GLU A 183 6.35 -15.02 -17.38
N TYR A 184 6.53 -13.80 -16.85
CA TYR A 184 7.80 -13.09 -16.94
C TYR A 184 8.95 -13.89 -16.32
N CYS A 185 8.76 -14.43 -15.10
CA CYS A 185 9.79 -15.23 -14.45
C CYS A 185 10.13 -16.53 -15.17
N GLN A 186 9.17 -17.14 -15.85
CA GLN A 186 9.44 -18.35 -16.67
C GLN A 186 10.34 -18.02 -17.88
N ASN A 187 10.17 -16.84 -18.48
CA ASN A 187 10.90 -16.44 -19.67
C ASN A 187 12.26 -15.79 -19.39
N TYR A 188 12.38 -15.04 -18.27
CA TYR A 188 13.54 -14.17 -18.01
C TYR A 188 14.26 -14.40 -16.68
N SER A 189 13.72 -15.14 -15.77
CA SER A 189 14.16 -15.42 -14.40
C SER A 189 13.56 -14.48 -13.34
N ARG A 190 13.26 -15.09 -12.18
CA ARG A 190 12.79 -14.39 -10.98
C ARG A 190 13.80 -13.36 -10.48
N ASP A 191 15.07 -13.73 -10.39
CA ASP A 191 16.11 -12.88 -9.82
C ASP A 191 16.39 -11.67 -10.72
N GLY A 192 16.25 -11.84 -12.05
CA GLY A 192 16.31 -10.75 -13.01
C GLY A 192 15.19 -9.75 -12.83
N LEU A 193 13.95 -10.23 -12.64
CA LEU A 193 12.81 -9.37 -12.37
C LEU A 193 13.00 -8.59 -11.05
N LEU A 194 13.38 -9.28 -9.98
CA LEU A 194 13.62 -8.63 -8.68
C LEU A 194 14.72 -7.58 -8.76
N LEU A 195 15.83 -7.90 -9.43
CA LEU A 195 16.92 -6.93 -9.63
C LEU A 195 16.42 -5.67 -10.35
N TYR A 196 15.62 -5.83 -11.41
CA TYR A 196 15.05 -4.69 -12.12
C TYR A 196 14.13 -3.87 -11.23
N LEU A 197 13.16 -4.49 -10.59
CA LEU A 197 12.18 -3.80 -9.75
C LEU A 197 12.83 -3.02 -8.59
N PHE A 198 13.89 -3.58 -7.97
CA PHE A 198 14.59 -2.91 -6.88
C PHE A 198 15.61 -1.86 -7.31
N THR A 199 16.03 -1.84 -8.55
CA THR A 199 17.09 -0.92 -9.00
C THR A 199 16.65 0.13 -10.02
N ALA A 200 15.54 -0.08 -10.69
CA ALA A 200 15.05 0.80 -11.75
C ALA A 200 14.19 1.95 -11.21
N PHE A 201 13.53 1.74 -10.07
CA PHE A 201 12.55 2.70 -9.57
C PHE A 201 12.92 3.18 -8.16
N PRO A 202 12.88 4.51 -7.91
CA PRO A 202 12.99 5.04 -6.56
C PRO A 202 11.83 4.58 -5.68
N ILE A 203 12.11 4.33 -4.41
CA ILE A 203 11.08 3.94 -3.45
C ILE A 203 10.03 5.04 -3.33
N GLY A 204 8.76 4.69 -3.51
CA GLY A 204 7.61 5.59 -3.35
C GLY A 204 7.24 6.39 -4.59
N GLU A 205 8.00 6.31 -5.65
CA GLU A 205 7.68 6.88 -6.97
C GLU A 205 7.05 5.84 -7.88
N ASP A 206 6.26 6.31 -8.84
CA ASP A 206 5.72 5.43 -9.88
C ASP A 206 6.83 5.04 -10.85
N GLY A 207 6.79 3.81 -11.33
CA GLY A 207 7.75 3.30 -12.29
C GLY A 207 7.08 2.74 -13.53
N ASP A 208 7.58 3.14 -14.70
CA ASP A 208 7.10 2.57 -15.95
C ASP A 208 7.88 1.29 -16.27
N PHE A 209 7.17 0.17 -16.34
CA PHE A 209 7.79 -1.11 -16.60
C PHE A 209 8.10 -1.26 -18.09
N ASP A 210 9.37 -1.34 -18.40
CA ASP A 210 9.89 -1.57 -19.75
C ASP A 210 10.68 -2.88 -19.79
N GLN A 211 10.24 -3.79 -20.62
CA GLN A 211 10.84 -5.13 -20.76
C GLN A 211 12.26 -5.08 -21.35
N GLU A 212 12.52 -4.21 -22.30
CA GLU A 212 13.86 -4.08 -22.90
C GLU A 212 14.83 -3.51 -21.87
N GLN A 213 14.39 -2.51 -21.09
CA GLN A 213 15.15 -1.93 -19.99
C GLN A 213 15.41 -2.95 -18.87
N ALA A 214 14.47 -3.84 -18.61
CA ALA A 214 14.66 -4.91 -17.63
C ALA A 214 15.76 -5.89 -18.06
N ILE A 215 15.76 -6.32 -19.33
CA ILE A 215 16.81 -7.17 -19.90
C ILE A 215 18.17 -6.45 -19.91
N PHE A 216 18.17 -5.17 -20.30
CA PHE A 216 19.39 -4.36 -20.27
C PHE A 216 19.96 -4.25 -18.86
N THR A 217 19.12 -3.97 -17.86
CA THR A 217 19.52 -3.85 -16.45
C THR A 217 20.11 -5.16 -15.92
N PHE A 218 19.49 -6.29 -16.25
CA PHE A 218 20.00 -7.61 -15.90
C PHE A 218 21.43 -7.83 -16.45
N ASN A 219 21.62 -7.59 -17.74
CA ASN A 219 22.92 -7.74 -18.39
C ASN A 219 23.95 -6.77 -17.84
N ALA A 220 23.60 -5.50 -17.65
CA ALA A 220 24.51 -4.47 -17.15
C ALA A 220 24.93 -4.72 -15.69
N LYS A 221 23.99 -5.05 -14.82
CA LYS A 221 24.24 -5.21 -13.38
C LYS A 221 24.87 -6.57 -13.04
N LEU A 222 24.35 -7.65 -13.57
CA LEU A 222 24.89 -9.00 -13.26
C LEU A 222 26.04 -9.39 -14.16
N SER A 223 25.86 -9.38 -15.47
CA SER A 223 26.90 -9.85 -16.40
C SER A 223 28.10 -8.90 -16.40
N ASN A 224 27.87 -7.60 -16.64
CA ASN A 224 28.98 -6.67 -16.83
C ASN A 224 29.62 -6.18 -15.51
N ASN A 225 28.86 -6.04 -14.42
CA ASN A 225 29.43 -5.61 -13.14
C ASN A 225 29.90 -6.80 -12.31
N VAL A 226 28.96 -7.66 -11.86
CA VAL A 226 29.28 -8.77 -10.95
C VAL A 226 30.14 -9.82 -11.66
N GLY A 227 29.79 -10.19 -12.89
CA GLY A 227 30.55 -11.15 -13.68
C GLY A 227 31.97 -10.68 -13.99
N ASN A 228 32.15 -9.42 -14.36
CA ASN A 228 33.48 -8.85 -14.59
C ASN A 228 34.29 -8.71 -13.30
N LEU A 229 33.66 -8.35 -12.17
CA LEU A 229 34.33 -8.32 -10.87
C LEU A 229 34.86 -9.71 -10.50
N LEU A 230 34.04 -10.74 -10.63
CA LEU A 230 34.42 -12.12 -10.35
C LEU A 230 35.58 -12.57 -11.26
N ASN A 231 35.45 -12.35 -12.58
CA ASN A 231 36.51 -12.73 -13.53
C ASN A 231 37.83 -12.03 -13.24
N ARG A 232 37.81 -10.73 -12.90
CA ARG A 232 39.00 -9.98 -12.52
C ARG A 232 39.62 -10.47 -11.22
N ALA A 233 38.78 -10.77 -10.20
CA ALA A 233 39.25 -11.30 -8.93
C ALA A 233 39.92 -12.66 -9.13
N ILE A 234 39.32 -13.59 -9.87
CA ILE A 234 39.88 -14.88 -10.21
C ILE A 234 41.22 -14.71 -10.97
N ALA A 235 41.23 -13.89 -12.02
CA ALA A 235 42.42 -13.70 -12.82
C ALA A 235 43.60 -13.10 -12.03
N LEU A 236 43.33 -12.16 -11.11
CA LEU A 236 44.33 -11.58 -10.22
C LEU A 236 44.84 -12.60 -9.21
N THR A 237 43.94 -13.40 -8.58
CA THR A 237 44.31 -14.43 -7.62
C THR A 237 45.25 -15.47 -8.26
N LEU A 238 44.91 -15.92 -9.46
CA LEU A 238 45.76 -16.88 -10.19
C LEU A 238 47.14 -16.27 -10.56
N LYS A 239 47.21 -14.96 -10.91
CA LYS A 239 48.49 -14.29 -11.21
C LYS A 239 49.45 -14.20 -10.02
N ILE A 240 48.92 -14.05 -8.81
CA ILE A 240 49.74 -13.97 -7.58
C ILE A 240 50.02 -15.37 -6.95
N GLY A 241 49.63 -16.43 -7.63
CA GLY A 241 49.85 -17.80 -7.13
C GLY A 241 48.92 -18.19 -5.99
N GLY A 242 47.78 -17.47 -5.81
CA GLY A 242 46.76 -17.80 -4.85
C GLY A 242 45.89 -18.99 -5.29
N THR A 243 45.40 -19.75 -4.34
CA THR A 243 44.37 -20.77 -4.54
C THR A 243 43.01 -20.25 -4.12
N LEU A 244 42.00 -20.54 -4.93
CA LEU A 244 40.59 -20.32 -4.55
C LEU A 244 40.16 -21.56 -3.74
N ASN A 245 39.96 -21.39 -2.45
CA ASN A 245 39.35 -22.39 -1.57
C ASN A 245 37.86 -22.19 -1.50
#